data_bc91908e3adee9d2e2d900800ad04c40
#
_entry.id   bc91908e3adee9d2e2d900800ad04c40
#
_cell.length_a   1.000
_cell.length_b   1.000
_cell.length_c   1.000
_cell.angle_alpha   90.00
_cell.angle_beta   90.00
_cell.angle_gamma   90.00
#
_symmetry.space_group_name_H-M   'P 1'
#
loop_
_entity.id
_entity.type
_entity.pdbx_description
1 polymer ?
#
loop_
_entity_poly.entity_id
_entity_poly.type
_entity_poly.pdbx_seq_one_letter_code
_entity_poly.pdbx_strand_id
1 'polypeptide(L)'
;EINFDELRSYRLDRVKKELEKNNLEACILFDPVNVRYALDTVNMSIYNMHNLTRYCFIPVNGPVILYEYFNCEGLSSHLNLINEIRPAITWDYFSNGDQAGAQLEKWINEIKDLTNSYCKSKKLAIDVINGPAVSALNKTGIEVVDAKLIVEQARVIKSPEELKCMKAAIEVAEIGINKMREELKAGMTED
;
A
#
# COMPACT_ATOMS: atom_id res chain seq x y z
N GLU A 1 -12.43 20.23 12.16
CA GLU A 1 -12.34 19.80 10.75
C GLU A 1 -10.98 19.14 10.49
N ILE A 2 -10.94 18.10 9.63
CA ILE A 2 -9.71 17.35 9.27
C ILE A 2 -9.21 17.93 7.95
N ASN A 3 -7.93 18.26 7.89
CA ASN A 3 -7.25 18.62 6.65
C ASN A 3 -6.66 17.36 5.99
N PHE A 4 -7.42 16.76 5.07
CA PHE A 4 -7.01 15.52 4.40
C PHE A 4 -5.80 15.70 3.48
N ASP A 5 -5.57 16.86 2.89
CA ASP A 5 -4.40 17.08 2.02
C ASP A 5 -3.12 17.14 2.85
N GLU A 6 -3.15 17.79 4.00
CA GLU A 6 -2.04 17.79 4.95
C GLU A 6 -1.77 16.38 5.50
N LEU A 7 -2.83 15.64 5.87
CA LEU A 7 -2.73 14.27 6.35
C LEU A 7 -2.06 13.35 5.31
N ARG A 8 -2.51 13.41 4.06
CA ARG A 8 -1.98 12.60 2.95
C ARG A 8 -0.51 12.92 2.69
N SER A 9 -0.19 14.21 2.57
CA SER A 9 1.19 14.67 2.34
C SER A 9 2.11 14.23 3.47
N TYR A 10 1.70 14.39 4.73
CA TYR A 10 2.46 13.95 5.89
C TYR A 10 2.78 12.44 5.83
N ARG A 11 1.78 11.61 5.54
CA ARG A 11 1.95 10.15 5.50
C ARG A 11 2.93 9.70 4.42
N LEU A 12 2.77 10.22 3.20
CA LEU A 12 3.69 9.91 2.11
C LEU A 12 5.12 10.36 2.43
N ASP A 13 5.27 11.57 2.98
CA ASP A 13 6.57 12.11 3.41
C ASP A 13 7.21 11.25 4.52
N ARG A 14 6.41 10.72 5.44
CA ARG A 14 6.90 9.80 6.48
C ARG A 14 7.48 8.53 5.87
N VAL A 15 6.79 7.92 4.89
CA VAL A 15 7.31 6.74 4.18
C VAL A 15 8.62 7.06 3.48
N LYS A 16 8.69 8.16 2.73
CA LYS A 16 9.91 8.58 2.02
C LYS A 16 11.07 8.85 2.97
N LYS A 17 10.84 9.53 4.09
CA LYS A 17 11.86 9.79 5.12
C LYS A 17 12.39 8.51 5.77
N GLU A 18 11.53 7.54 6.05
CA GLU A 18 11.99 6.27 6.61
C GLU A 18 12.76 5.43 5.57
N LEU A 19 12.42 5.52 4.27
CA LEU A 19 13.24 4.95 3.20
C LEU A 19 14.65 5.57 3.19
N GLU A 20 14.76 6.90 3.18
CA GLU A 20 16.04 7.62 3.20
C GLU A 20 16.90 7.25 4.40
N LYS A 21 16.30 7.24 5.60
CA LYS A 21 16.95 6.88 6.85
C LYS A 21 17.55 5.47 6.84
N ASN A 22 16.92 4.55 6.10
CA ASN A 22 17.37 3.17 5.94
C ASN A 22 18.23 2.96 4.67
N ASN A 23 18.67 4.03 4.01
CA ASN A 23 19.46 4.00 2.77
C ASN A 23 18.77 3.23 1.63
N LEU A 24 17.45 3.39 1.51
CA LEU A 24 16.60 2.84 0.48
C LEU A 24 16.06 3.98 -0.40
N GLU A 25 15.93 3.75 -1.69
CA GLU A 25 15.57 4.78 -2.67
C GLU A 25 14.14 4.60 -3.19
N ALA A 26 13.54 3.41 -3.01
CA ALA A 26 12.16 3.14 -3.36
C ALA A 26 11.57 1.96 -2.58
N CYS A 27 10.24 1.90 -2.54
CA CYS A 27 9.53 0.71 -2.11
C CYS A 27 8.36 0.36 -3.03
N ILE A 28 7.96 -0.91 -2.98
CA ILE A 28 6.68 -1.40 -3.50
C ILE A 28 5.85 -1.88 -2.31
N LEU A 29 4.61 -1.41 -2.25
CA LEU A 29 3.66 -1.81 -1.22
C LEU A 29 2.49 -2.55 -1.86
N PHE A 30 2.26 -3.78 -1.41
CA PHE A 30 1.12 -4.63 -1.79
C PHE A 30 0.07 -4.70 -0.68
N ASP A 31 0.50 -4.62 0.59
CA ASP A 31 -0.44 -4.66 1.71
C ASP A 31 -1.42 -3.49 1.62
N PRO A 32 -2.76 -3.77 1.58
CA PRO A 32 -3.76 -2.72 1.39
C PRO A 32 -3.80 -1.69 2.53
N VAL A 33 -3.36 -2.06 3.73
CA VAL A 33 -3.25 -1.12 4.86
C VAL A 33 -2.08 -0.17 4.64
N ASN A 34 -0.95 -0.68 4.15
CA ASN A 34 0.23 0.12 3.85
C ASN A 34 0.01 1.03 2.64
N VAL A 35 -0.64 0.51 1.57
CA VAL A 35 -1.05 1.33 0.42
C VAL A 35 -2.01 2.44 0.85
N ARG A 36 -3.00 2.12 1.69
CA ARG A 36 -3.93 3.12 2.23
C ARG A 36 -3.22 4.16 3.10
N TYR A 37 -2.27 3.74 3.93
CA TYR A 37 -1.49 4.68 4.74
C TYR A 37 -0.72 5.65 3.86
N ALA A 38 0.02 5.14 2.87
CA ALA A 38 0.89 5.95 2.03
C ALA A 38 0.14 6.88 1.06
N LEU A 39 -0.98 6.41 0.48
CA LEU A 39 -1.65 7.07 -0.65
C LEU A 39 -3.12 7.41 -0.42
N ASP A 40 -3.71 7.02 0.71
CA ASP A 40 -5.14 7.20 1.05
C ASP A 40 -6.11 6.61 0.02
N THR A 41 -5.71 5.56 -0.67
CA THR A 41 -6.52 4.87 -1.67
C THR A 41 -6.93 3.48 -1.20
N VAL A 42 -8.17 3.09 -1.49
CA VAL A 42 -8.76 1.80 -1.08
C VAL A 42 -9.49 1.17 -2.25
N ASN A 43 -9.26 -0.12 -2.46
CA ASN A 43 -10.04 -0.96 -3.37
C ASN A 43 -9.92 -2.42 -2.92
N MET A 44 -11.05 -3.12 -2.79
CA MET A 44 -11.15 -4.56 -2.48
C MET A 44 -10.11 -5.07 -1.45
N SER A 45 -10.01 -4.40 -0.30
CA SER A 45 -8.93 -4.62 0.69
C SER A 45 -8.81 -6.08 1.13
N ILE A 46 -9.92 -6.77 1.41
CA ILE A 46 -9.90 -8.18 1.83
C ILE A 46 -9.32 -9.08 0.74
N TYR A 47 -9.73 -8.88 -0.51
CA TYR A 47 -9.20 -9.64 -1.65
C TYR A 47 -7.70 -9.38 -1.85
N ASN A 48 -7.27 -8.12 -1.75
CA ASN A 48 -5.86 -7.74 -1.90
C ASN A 48 -4.95 -8.25 -0.76
N MET A 49 -5.50 -8.55 0.41
CA MET A 49 -4.74 -9.21 1.49
C MET A 49 -4.37 -10.66 1.15
N HIS A 50 -5.14 -11.31 0.29
CA HIS A 50 -4.90 -12.69 -0.13
C HIS A 50 -4.20 -12.80 -1.49
N ASN A 51 -4.39 -11.80 -2.37
CA ASN A 51 -3.90 -11.81 -3.74
C ASN A 51 -3.09 -10.55 -4.04
N LEU A 52 -1.88 -10.70 -4.55
CA LEU A 52 -0.98 -9.58 -4.89
C LEU A 52 -1.39 -8.93 -6.21
N THR A 53 -2.55 -8.28 -6.22
CA THR A 53 -3.20 -7.80 -7.44
C THR A 53 -3.30 -6.29 -7.55
N ARG A 54 -2.93 -5.57 -6.50
CA ARG A 54 -2.90 -4.12 -6.45
C ARG A 54 -1.72 -3.68 -5.61
N TYR A 55 -0.95 -2.72 -6.10
CA TYR A 55 0.28 -2.28 -5.45
C TYR A 55 0.65 -0.87 -5.88
N CYS A 56 1.60 -0.27 -5.17
CA CYS A 56 2.16 1.02 -5.58
C CYS A 56 3.69 0.98 -5.54
N PHE A 57 4.32 1.75 -6.42
CA PHE A 57 5.74 2.06 -6.42
C PHE A 57 5.95 3.47 -5.89
N ILE A 58 6.72 3.61 -4.83
CA ILE A 58 7.00 4.89 -4.17
C ILE A 58 8.51 5.10 -4.14
N PRO A 59 9.07 5.89 -5.06
CA PRO A 59 10.46 6.32 -4.97
C PRO A 59 10.60 7.50 -4.02
N VAL A 60 11.75 7.63 -3.37
CA VAL A 60 12.09 8.84 -2.60
C VAL A 60 12.05 10.05 -3.51
N ASN A 61 12.70 9.96 -4.66
CA ASN A 61 12.74 11.00 -5.69
C ASN A 61 12.15 10.46 -6.99
N GLY A 62 11.00 10.96 -7.42
CA GLY A 62 10.33 10.55 -8.65
C GLY A 62 8.82 10.38 -8.49
N PRO A 63 8.15 9.88 -9.53
CA PRO A 63 6.71 9.74 -9.56
C PRO A 63 6.24 8.58 -8.67
N VAL A 64 5.18 8.83 -7.92
CA VAL A 64 4.41 7.80 -7.22
C VAL A 64 3.48 7.14 -8.23
N ILE A 65 3.59 5.83 -8.39
CA ILE A 65 2.83 5.06 -9.36
C ILE A 65 1.92 4.08 -8.61
N LEU A 66 0.62 4.18 -8.86
CA LEU A 66 -0.37 3.21 -8.39
C LEU A 66 -0.67 2.21 -9.51
N TYR A 67 -0.57 0.93 -9.20
CA TYR A 67 -1.00 -0.16 -10.05
C TYR A 67 -2.38 -0.63 -9.58
N GLU A 68 -3.39 -0.33 -10.38
CA GLU A 68 -4.79 -0.52 -10.03
C GLU A 68 -5.41 -1.66 -10.84
N TYR A 69 -6.50 -2.20 -10.35
CA TYR A 69 -7.31 -3.15 -11.09
C TYR A 69 -7.77 -2.56 -12.41
N PHE A 70 -7.85 -3.41 -13.42
CA PHE A 70 -8.43 -3.08 -14.72
C PHE A 70 -9.83 -2.48 -14.55
N ASN A 71 -10.07 -1.36 -15.21
CA ASN A 71 -11.29 -0.54 -15.12
C ASN A 71 -11.58 0.10 -13.75
N CYS A 72 -10.63 0.08 -12.82
CA CYS A 72 -10.76 0.74 -11.52
C CYS A 72 -9.87 1.99 -11.38
N GLU A 73 -9.16 2.38 -12.42
CA GLU A 73 -8.19 3.47 -12.42
C GLU A 73 -8.83 4.81 -11.98
N GLY A 74 -10.11 5.01 -12.31
CA GLY A 74 -10.86 6.21 -11.93
C GLY A 74 -11.10 6.38 -10.42
N LEU A 75 -11.01 5.31 -9.63
CA LEU A 75 -11.27 5.37 -8.19
C LEU A 75 -10.29 6.27 -7.43
N SER A 76 -9.05 6.35 -7.90
CA SER A 76 -7.97 7.08 -7.24
C SER A 76 -7.52 8.33 -8.01
N SER A 77 -8.20 8.69 -9.10
CA SER A 77 -7.84 9.82 -9.97
C SER A 77 -7.94 11.20 -9.30
N HIS A 78 -8.67 11.30 -8.19
CA HIS A 78 -8.80 12.52 -7.39
C HIS A 78 -7.65 12.74 -6.40
N LEU A 79 -6.72 11.79 -6.26
CA LEU A 79 -5.63 11.83 -5.29
C LEU A 79 -4.37 12.43 -5.93
N ASN A 80 -4.11 13.69 -5.67
CA ASN A 80 -3.00 14.45 -6.26
C ASN A 80 -1.60 13.92 -5.90
N LEU A 81 -1.47 13.06 -4.90
CA LEU A 81 -0.20 12.42 -4.53
C LEU A 81 0.21 11.31 -5.49
N ILE A 82 -0.73 10.79 -6.28
CA ILE A 82 -0.49 9.74 -7.25
C ILE A 82 -0.20 10.41 -8.59
N ASN A 83 1.03 10.26 -9.08
CA ASN A 83 1.46 10.89 -10.31
C ASN A 83 1.02 10.10 -11.54
N GLU A 84 0.90 8.77 -11.41
CA GLU A 84 0.53 7.88 -12.50
C GLU A 84 -0.29 6.70 -11.97
N ILE A 85 -1.32 6.30 -12.71
CA ILE A 85 -2.11 5.10 -12.44
C ILE A 85 -1.96 4.17 -13.64
N ARG A 86 -1.49 2.95 -13.38
CA ARG A 86 -1.28 1.91 -14.38
C ARG A 86 -2.16 0.69 -14.08
N PRO A 87 -2.56 -0.11 -15.09
CA PRO A 87 -3.16 -1.41 -14.85
C PRO A 87 -2.16 -2.33 -14.14
N ALA A 88 -2.62 -3.00 -13.08
CA ALA A 88 -1.77 -3.92 -12.32
C ALA A 88 -1.41 -5.17 -13.14
N ILE A 89 -0.16 -5.55 -13.10
CA ILE A 89 0.31 -6.85 -13.61
C ILE A 89 0.26 -7.83 -12.46
N THR A 90 -0.51 -8.91 -12.63
CA THR A 90 -0.64 -10.00 -11.66
C THR A 90 -0.03 -11.27 -12.22
N TRP A 91 0.46 -12.15 -11.35
CA TRP A 91 1.09 -13.42 -11.76
C TRP A 91 0.65 -14.62 -10.94
N ASP A 92 -0.49 -14.50 -10.28
CA ASP A 92 -1.13 -15.64 -9.62
C ASP A 92 -1.80 -16.56 -10.65
N TYR A 93 -1.85 -17.85 -10.32
CA TYR A 93 -2.46 -18.86 -11.19
C TYR A 93 -3.97 -18.66 -11.34
N PHE A 94 -4.64 -18.18 -10.29
CA PHE A 94 -6.08 -17.95 -10.30
C PHE A 94 -6.49 -16.93 -11.39
N SER A 95 -5.72 -15.85 -11.52
CA SER A 95 -6.01 -14.78 -12.51
C SER A 95 -5.47 -15.08 -13.91
N ASN A 96 -4.38 -15.87 -14.02
CA ASN A 96 -3.60 -15.96 -15.25
C ASN A 96 -3.45 -17.39 -15.81
N GLY A 97 -3.82 -18.42 -15.04
CA GLY A 97 -3.65 -19.80 -15.46
C GLY A 97 -2.20 -20.08 -15.89
N ASP A 98 -2.05 -20.77 -17.03
CA ASP A 98 -0.73 -21.14 -17.59
C ASP A 98 0.12 -19.92 -18.03
N GLN A 99 -0.47 -18.72 -18.10
CA GLN A 99 0.25 -17.48 -18.44
C GLN A 99 0.92 -16.83 -17.21
N ALA A 100 0.75 -17.36 -16.00
CA ALA A 100 1.30 -16.76 -14.77
C ALA A 100 2.81 -16.50 -14.86
N GLY A 101 3.58 -17.42 -15.44
CA GLY A 101 5.03 -17.24 -15.65
C GLY A 101 5.36 -16.06 -16.58
N ALA A 102 4.68 -15.95 -17.70
CA ALA A 102 4.87 -14.85 -18.65
C ALA A 102 4.44 -13.49 -18.04
N GLN A 103 3.43 -13.46 -17.22
CA GLN A 103 3.03 -12.26 -16.49
C GLN A 103 4.05 -11.87 -15.43
N LEU A 104 4.63 -12.84 -14.71
CA LEU A 104 5.73 -12.57 -13.79
C LEU A 104 6.92 -11.92 -14.52
N GLU A 105 7.30 -12.44 -15.69
CA GLU A 105 8.39 -11.85 -16.48
C GLU A 105 8.09 -10.39 -16.88
N LYS A 106 6.87 -10.09 -17.30
CA LYS A 106 6.45 -8.71 -17.61
C LYS A 106 6.59 -7.80 -16.39
N TRP A 107 6.09 -8.25 -15.24
CA TRP A 107 6.19 -7.51 -14.00
C TRP A 107 7.65 -7.26 -13.61
N ILE A 108 8.50 -8.30 -13.67
CA ILE A 108 9.94 -8.20 -13.38
C ILE A 108 10.61 -7.16 -14.28
N ASN A 109 10.33 -7.18 -15.58
CA ASN A 109 10.93 -6.22 -16.52
C ASN A 109 10.52 -4.78 -16.18
N GLU A 110 9.24 -4.54 -15.89
CA GLU A 110 8.75 -3.22 -15.49
C GLU A 110 9.40 -2.74 -14.18
N ILE A 111 9.45 -3.60 -13.15
CA ILE A 111 10.07 -3.25 -11.88
C ILE A 111 11.58 -3.02 -12.01
N LYS A 112 12.25 -3.81 -12.86
CA LYS A 112 13.67 -3.60 -13.18
C LYS A 112 13.90 -2.23 -13.81
N ASP A 113 13.07 -1.82 -14.76
CA ASP A 113 13.18 -0.52 -15.43
C ASP A 113 12.96 0.63 -14.45
N LEU A 114 11.94 0.53 -13.58
CA LEU A 114 11.70 1.51 -12.52
C LEU A 114 12.86 1.57 -11.52
N THR A 115 13.35 0.40 -11.07
CA THR A 115 14.48 0.35 -10.14
C THR A 115 15.73 0.95 -10.76
N ASN A 116 16.03 0.66 -12.02
CA ASN A 116 17.17 1.26 -12.72
C ASN A 116 17.02 2.79 -12.90
N SER A 117 15.81 3.28 -13.05
CA SER A 117 15.53 4.72 -13.24
C SER A 117 15.63 5.51 -11.95
N TYR A 118 15.24 4.92 -10.81
CA TYR A 118 15.05 5.64 -9.55
C TYR A 118 15.93 5.16 -8.39
N CYS A 119 16.60 4.00 -8.51
CA CYS A 119 17.46 3.43 -7.45
C CYS A 119 18.89 3.21 -7.96
N LYS A 120 19.85 3.87 -7.33
CA LYS A 120 21.29 3.68 -7.63
C LYS A 120 21.84 2.41 -6.98
N SER A 121 21.31 2.09 -5.77
CA SER A 121 21.79 0.95 -4.97
C SER A 121 21.31 -0.40 -5.48
N LYS A 122 20.35 -0.45 -6.41
CA LYS A 122 19.62 -1.66 -6.83
C LYS A 122 18.99 -2.44 -5.66
N LYS A 123 18.70 -1.76 -4.56
CA LYS A 123 17.90 -2.28 -3.45
C LYS A 123 16.48 -1.80 -3.59
N LEU A 124 15.53 -2.73 -3.46
CA LEU A 124 14.11 -2.43 -3.53
C LEU A 124 13.40 -3.00 -2.31
N ALA A 125 12.76 -2.12 -1.54
CA ALA A 125 11.97 -2.53 -0.39
C ALA A 125 10.59 -3.01 -0.84
N ILE A 126 10.14 -4.19 -0.37
CA ILE A 126 8.81 -4.73 -0.70
C ILE A 126 8.19 -5.30 0.58
N ASP A 127 6.93 -4.96 0.87
CA ASP A 127 6.28 -5.35 2.13
C ASP A 127 5.69 -6.77 2.09
N VAL A 128 5.12 -7.17 0.96
CA VAL A 128 4.56 -8.50 0.74
C VAL A 128 4.92 -8.98 -0.65
N ILE A 129 5.55 -10.15 -0.76
CA ILE A 129 5.93 -10.74 -2.05
C ILE A 129 6.11 -12.26 -1.92
N ASN A 130 5.84 -13.00 -2.98
CA ASN A 130 6.04 -14.45 -2.99
C ASN A 130 7.46 -14.85 -3.41
N GLY A 131 7.87 -16.06 -3.04
CA GLY A 131 9.22 -16.58 -3.30
C GLY A 131 9.64 -16.58 -4.78
N PRO A 132 8.79 -16.99 -5.73
CA PRO A 132 9.11 -16.93 -7.16
C PRO A 132 9.47 -15.52 -7.63
N ALA A 133 8.73 -14.50 -7.23
CA ALA A 133 9.00 -13.12 -7.61
C ALA A 133 10.28 -12.57 -6.98
N VAL A 134 10.57 -12.88 -5.70
CA VAL A 134 11.86 -12.54 -5.05
C VAL A 134 13.02 -13.17 -5.82
N SER A 135 12.90 -14.47 -6.12
CA SER A 135 13.97 -15.18 -6.87
C SER A 135 14.20 -14.57 -8.25
N ALA A 136 13.12 -14.19 -8.94
CA ALA A 136 13.21 -13.58 -10.25
C ALA A 136 13.84 -12.17 -10.20
N LEU A 137 13.47 -11.32 -9.24
CA LEU A 137 14.11 -10.00 -9.03
C LEU A 137 15.60 -10.15 -8.73
N ASN A 138 15.96 -11.05 -7.81
CA ASN A 138 17.37 -11.28 -7.46
C ASN A 138 18.24 -11.71 -8.68
N LYS A 139 17.68 -12.49 -9.61
CA LYS A 139 18.35 -12.86 -10.86
C LYS A 139 18.64 -11.64 -11.76
N THR A 140 17.90 -10.56 -11.63
CA THR A 140 18.16 -9.30 -12.35
C THR A 140 19.18 -8.40 -11.65
N GLY A 141 19.69 -8.81 -10.49
CA GLY A 141 20.63 -8.05 -9.68
C GLY A 141 19.96 -7.04 -8.73
N ILE A 142 18.62 -7.11 -8.56
CA ILE A 142 17.88 -6.31 -7.59
C ILE A 142 17.82 -7.08 -6.26
N GLU A 143 18.36 -6.49 -5.20
CA GLU A 143 18.26 -6.99 -3.83
C GLU A 143 16.89 -6.59 -3.25
N VAL A 144 16.07 -7.59 -2.92
CA VAL A 144 14.78 -7.34 -2.25
C VAL A 144 15.00 -7.27 -0.74
N VAL A 145 14.52 -6.18 -0.12
CA VAL A 145 14.56 -5.97 1.34
C VAL A 145 13.14 -5.75 1.88
N ASP A 146 12.95 -5.95 3.18
CA ASP A 146 11.63 -5.81 3.81
C ASP A 146 11.22 -4.32 3.94
N ALA A 147 10.08 -3.96 3.32
CA ALA A 147 9.47 -2.64 3.48
C ALA A 147 8.50 -2.55 4.65
N LYS A 148 8.09 -3.67 5.26
CA LYS A 148 7.11 -3.67 6.35
C LYS A 148 7.60 -2.84 7.53
N LEU A 149 8.84 -3.05 7.95
CA LEU A 149 9.48 -2.26 9.01
C LEU A 149 9.48 -0.76 8.68
N ILE A 150 9.74 -0.38 7.43
CA ILE A 150 9.77 1.02 6.97
C ILE A 150 8.41 1.68 7.20
N VAL A 151 7.33 1.04 6.74
CA VAL A 151 5.97 1.60 6.87
C VAL A 151 5.50 1.57 8.32
N GLU A 152 5.83 0.54 9.09
CA GLU A 152 5.52 0.47 10.51
C GLU A 152 6.20 1.64 11.27
N GLN A 153 7.47 1.92 11.01
CA GLN A 153 8.17 3.07 11.59
C GLN A 153 7.59 4.41 11.15
N ALA A 154 7.17 4.54 9.89
CA ALA A 154 6.49 5.74 9.42
C ALA A 154 5.19 6.02 10.19
N ARG A 155 4.47 4.96 10.60
CA ARG A 155 3.18 5.02 11.31
C ARG A 155 3.28 5.24 12.82
N VAL A 156 4.45 5.10 13.43
CA VAL A 156 4.63 5.21 14.91
C VAL A 156 4.20 6.58 15.42
N ILE A 157 4.66 7.66 14.79
CA ILE A 157 4.37 9.03 15.21
C ILE A 157 3.22 9.57 14.38
N LYS A 158 2.13 9.98 15.08
CA LYS A 158 0.91 10.50 14.46
C LYS A 158 0.98 12.02 14.31
N SER A 159 0.54 12.53 13.16
CA SER A 159 0.32 13.96 12.97
C SER A 159 -0.91 14.45 13.74
N PRO A 160 -1.06 15.78 13.92
CA PRO A 160 -2.28 16.34 14.47
C PRO A 160 -3.54 15.93 13.71
N GLU A 161 -3.47 15.85 12.36
CA GLU A 161 -4.60 15.45 11.52
C GLU A 161 -4.94 13.96 11.70
N GLU A 162 -3.95 13.09 11.87
CA GLU A 162 -4.19 11.68 12.20
C GLU A 162 -4.84 11.51 13.57
N LEU A 163 -4.44 12.31 14.56
CA LEU A 163 -5.06 12.31 15.88
C LEU A 163 -6.53 12.75 15.82
N LYS A 164 -6.88 13.72 14.96
CA LYS A 164 -8.29 14.10 14.73
C LYS A 164 -9.09 12.92 14.14
N CYS A 165 -8.54 12.21 13.16
CA CYS A 165 -9.17 11.01 12.60
C CYS A 165 -9.39 9.93 13.66
N MET A 166 -8.39 9.68 14.51
CA MET A 166 -8.49 8.69 15.59
C MET A 166 -9.56 9.08 16.61
N LYS A 167 -9.63 10.35 17.00
CA LYS A 167 -10.68 10.86 17.92
C LYS A 167 -12.07 10.67 17.30
N ALA A 168 -12.26 11.07 16.05
CA ALA A 168 -13.55 10.90 15.38
C ALA A 168 -13.97 9.42 15.30
N ALA A 169 -13.03 8.51 15.04
CA ALA A 169 -13.32 7.08 15.02
C ALA A 169 -13.72 6.54 16.40
N ILE A 170 -13.05 7.01 17.47
CA ILE A 170 -13.38 6.63 18.85
C ILE A 170 -14.77 7.16 19.22
N GLU A 171 -15.07 8.42 18.94
CA GLU A 171 -16.40 9.03 19.21
C GLU A 171 -17.53 8.24 18.54
N VAL A 172 -17.37 7.83 17.29
CA VAL A 172 -18.37 6.99 16.58
C VAL A 172 -18.50 5.61 17.25
N ALA A 173 -17.39 4.99 17.64
CA ALA A 173 -17.41 3.70 18.34
C ALA A 173 -18.11 3.81 19.70
N GLU A 174 -17.84 4.87 20.46
CA GLU A 174 -18.50 5.12 21.76
C GLU A 174 -20.03 5.32 21.60
N ILE A 175 -20.46 6.05 20.57
CA ILE A 175 -21.89 6.20 20.25
C ILE A 175 -22.52 4.83 19.96
N GLY A 176 -21.88 3.99 19.16
CA GLY A 176 -22.34 2.64 18.84
C GLY A 176 -22.44 1.75 20.09
N ILE A 177 -21.40 1.75 20.92
CA ILE A 177 -21.37 0.98 22.18
C ILE A 177 -22.46 1.45 23.14
N ASN A 178 -22.67 2.75 23.28
CA ASN A 178 -23.74 3.29 24.14
C ASN A 178 -25.13 2.87 23.65
N LYS A 179 -25.37 2.91 22.32
CA LYS A 179 -26.64 2.39 21.77
C LYS A 179 -26.85 0.91 22.07
N MET A 180 -25.82 0.09 21.87
CA MET A 180 -25.92 -1.33 22.23
C MET A 180 -26.22 -1.53 23.71
N ARG A 181 -25.58 -0.75 24.60
CA ARG A 181 -25.82 -0.80 26.04
C ARG A 181 -27.24 -0.42 26.42
N GLU A 182 -27.84 0.59 25.77
CA GLU A 182 -29.21 1.03 26.01
C GLU A 182 -30.24 -0.03 25.58
N GLU A 183 -29.98 -0.74 24.48
CA GLU A 183 -30.88 -1.74 23.93
C GLU A 183 -30.74 -3.12 24.58
N LEU A 184 -29.59 -3.43 25.17
CA LEU A 184 -29.31 -4.74 25.75
C LEU A 184 -30.19 -5.06 26.94
N LYS A 185 -30.97 -6.13 26.87
CA LYS A 185 -31.89 -6.59 27.92
C LYS A 185 -31.62 -8.06 28.27
N ALA A 186 -31.83 -8.43 29.52
CA ALA A 186 -31.72 -9.82 29.94
C ALA A 186 -32.69 -10.71 29.15
N GLY A 187 -32.19 -11.81 28.58
CA GLY A 187 -32.99 -12.74 27.78
C GLY A 187 -32.93 -12.49 26.26
N MET A 188 -32.20 -11.47 25.78
CA MET A 188 -31.91 -11.31 24.35
C MET A 188 -30.94 -12.39 23.89
N THR A 189 -31.10 -12.84 22.66
CA THR A 189 -30.16 -13.72 21.93
C THR A 189 -29.21 -12.88 21.09
N GLU A 190 -28.21 -13.52 20.51
CA GLU A 190 -27.25 -12.89 19.59
C GLU A 190 -27.84 -12.59 18.20
N ASP A 191 -29.05 -13.11 17.90
CA ASP A 191 -29.73 -12.96 16.60
C ASP A 191 -30.62 -11.71 16.57
#